data_d0bcccc056e5382aa4618085d2218214
#
_entry.id   d0bcccc056e5382aa4618085d2218214
#
_cell.length_a   1.000
_cell.length_b   1.000
_cell.length_c   1.000
_cell.angle_alpha   90.00
_cell.angle_beta   90.00
_cell.angle_gamma   90.00
#
_symmetry.space_group_name_H-M   'P 1'
#
loop_
_entity.id
_entity.type
_entity.pdbx_description
1 polymer ?
#
loop_
_entity_poly.entity_id
_entity_poly.type
_entity_poly.pdbx_seq_one_letter_code
_entity_poly.pdbx_strand_id
1 'polypeptide(L)'
;DNFGTTGSRPSHPELLDHLAGEFISEGWDVKKLVRKIALSRAYQLSSVEPNPSAFSADPENKLLWRAKGRRLQAEEIRDAMLSLSDRLDDKPILGTAMAKKNIGNRVDPSSAKKRGKGEVFPEDICRSIYLPMPRGALPEVLELFDLPDAMVVQGARETTNVPSQSLYLLNNPTVAGHAGAVARKVLESVPGRGAENFEPRLELLYQIVLCRKPTGDELSLADELFRSSDSSEVGWVSLARGLLATAEFRYLD
;
A
#
# COMPACT_ATOMS: atom_id res chain seq x y z
N ASP A 1 0.51 -17.93 -13.30
CA ASP A 1 -0.21 -19.12 -13.75
C ASP A 1 0.20 -19.62 -15.15
N ASN A 2 1.13 -18.94 -15.81
CA ASN A 2 1.61 -19.30 -17.16
C ASN A 2 3.03 -19.90 -17.10
N PHE A 3 3.18 -21.04 -16.46
CA PHE A 3 4.47 -21.76 -16.32
C PHE A 3 4.26 -23.27 -16.55
N GLY A 4 5.37 -24.01 -16.53
CA GLY A 4 5.38 -25.44 -16.85
C GLY A 4 5.65 -25.70 -18.35
N THR A 5 5.41 -26.91 -18.82
CA THR A 5 5.78 -27.35 -20.17
C THR A 5 5.07 -26.59 -21.30
N THR A 6 3.88 -26.08 -21.06
CA THR A 6 3.07 -25.29 -22.00
C THR A 6 3.06 -23.80 -21.70
N GLY A 7 3.74 -23.37 -20.64
CA GLY A 7 3.79 -22.00 -20.20
C GLY A 7 4.90 -21.18 -20.86
N SER A 8 5.02 -19.93 -20.46
CA SER A 8 6.11 -19.03 -20.88
C SER A 8 7.45 -19.56 -20.38
N ARG A 9 8.47 -19.48 -21.25
CA ARG A 9 9.84 -19.82 -20.84
C ARG A 9 10.38 -18.75 -19.90
N PRO A 10 11.22 -19.11 -18.91
CA PRO A 10 11.88 -18.14 -18.06
C PRO A 10 12.78 -17.20 -18.89
N SER A 11 12.81 -15.93 -18.53
CA SER A 11 13.70 -14.95 -19.19
C SER A 11 15.17 -15.16 -18.86
N HIS A 12 15.46 -15.76 -17.71
CA HIS A 12 16.82 -16.04 -17.20
C HIS A 12 16.88 -17.47 -16.66
N PRO A 13 16.98 -18.51 -17.51
CA PRO A 13 16.97 -19.90 -17.08
C PRO A 13 18.12 -20.23 -16.11
N GLU A 14 19.33 -19.73 -16.39
CA GLU A 14 20.47 -19.98 -15.51
C GLU A 14 20.28 -19.36 -14.11
N LEU A 15 19.65 -18.19 -14.01
CA LEU A 15 19.32 -17.57 -12.72
C LEU A 15 18.28 -18.41 -11.97
N LEU A 16 17.28 -18.92 -12.67
CA LEU A 16 16.27 -19.80 -12.05
C LEU A 16 16.90 -21.07 -11.51
N ASP A 17 17.77 -21.73 -12.28
CA ASP A 17 18.48 -22.94 -11.88
C ASP A 17 19.42 -22.67 -10.69
N HIS A 18 20.13 -21.53 -10.72
CA HIS A 18 21.00 -21.10 -9.62
C HIS A 18 20.20 -20.92 -8.30
N LEU A 19 19.09 -20.17 -8.36
CA LEU A 19 18.24 -19.92 -7.19
C LEU A 19 17.62 -21.24 -6.66
N ALA A 20 17.20 -22.12 -7.55
CA ALA A 20 16.68 -23.43 -7.19
C ALA A 20 17.73 -24.31 -6.49
N GLY A 21 18.95 -24.34 -7.05
CA GLY A 21 20.08 -25.09 -6.46
C GLY A 21 20.47 -24.56 -5.08
N GLU A 22 20.55 -23.24 -4.92
CA GLU A 22 20.81 -22.61 -3.63
C GLU A 22 19.69 -22.90 -2.62
N PHE A 23 18.43 -22.76 -3.03
CA PHE A 23 17.28 -23.04 -2.16
C PHE A 23 17.29 -24.45 -1.61
N ILE A 24 17.64 -25.44 -2.45
CA ILE A 24 17.78 -26.84 -2.05
C ILE A 24 18.96 -26.99 -1.06
N SER A 25 20.13 -26.42 -1.39
CA SER A 25 21.34 -26.55 -0.57
C SER A 25 21.21 -25.87 0.80
N GLU A 26 20.41 -24.82 0.89
CA GLU A 26 20.11 -24.09 2.13
C GLU A 26 18.95 -24.69 2.94
N GLY A 27 18.47 -25.87 2.57
CA GLY A 27 17.46 -26.62 3.33
C GLY A 27 16.04 -26.09 3.15
N TRP A 28 15.70 -25.57 1.98
CA TRP A 28 14.36 -25.06 1.63
C TRP A 28 13.93 -23.84 2.48
N ASP A 29 14.88 -23.03 2.91
CA ASP A 29 14.61 -21.85 3.73
C ASP A 29 14.11 -20.67 2.89
N VAL A 30 12.78 -20.48 2.86
CA VAL A 30 12.13 -19.39 2.12
C VAL A 30 12.61 -18.01 2.59
N LYS A 31 12.85 -17.82 3.90
CA LYS A 31 13.29 -16.51 4.43
C LYS A 31 14.68 -16.16 3.94
N LYS A 32 15.59 -17.13 3.87
CA LYS A 32 16.93 -16.90 3.30
C LYS A 32 16.85 -16.54 1.83
N LEU A 33 16.03 -17.26 1.04
CA LEU A 33 15.84 -16.97 -0.37
C LEU A 33 15.30 -15.54 -0.57
N VAL A 34 14.24 -15.16 0.14
CA VAL A 34 13.66 -13.81 0.07
C VAL A 34 14.70 -12.75 0.45
N ARG A 35 15.46 -12.97 1.55
CA ARG A 35 16.52 -12.06 1.97
C ARG A 35 17.59 -11.89 0.90
N LYS A 36 18.01 -12.98 0.27
CA LYS A 36 19.03 -12.97 -0.80
C LYS A 36 18.55 -12.15 -2.01
N ILE A 37 17.31 -12.37 -2.44
CA ILE A 37 16.72 -11.59 -3.55
C ILE A 37 16.62 -10.11 -3.18
N ALA A 38 16.10 -9.77 -2.00
CA ALA A 38 15.93 -8.40 -1.54
C ALA A 38 17.25 -7.64 -1.38
N LEU A 39 18.34 -8.33 -1.04
CA LEU A 39 19.67 -7.76 -0.93
C LEU A 39 20.45 -7.75 -2.25
N SER A 40 19.89 -8.31 -3.33
CA SER A 40 20.54 -8.28 -4.64
C SER A 40 20.55 -6.88 -5.22
N ARG A 41 21.58 -6.58 -6.01
CA ARG A 41 21.68 -5.29 -6.71
C ARG A 41 20.49 -5.05 -7.65
N ALA A 42 20.01 -6.09 -8.32
CA ALA A 42 18.87 -5.98 -9.23
C ALA A 42 17.58 -5.53 -8.53
N TYR A 43 17.35 -6.01 -7.29
CA TYR A 43 16.18 -5.60 -6.51
C TYR A 43 16.29 -4.17 -5.94
N GLN A 44 17.52 -3.68 -5.74
CA GLN A 44 17.81 -2.37 -5.16
C GLN A 44 17.97 -1.25 -6.22
N LEU A 45 17.75 -1.56 -7.50
CA LEU A 45 17.76 -0.56 -8.55
C LEU A 45 16.59 0.43 -8.39
N SER A 46 16.80 1.67 -8.83
CA SER A 46 15.72 2.65 -8.97
C SER A 46 14.77 2.26 -10.11
N SER A 47 13.50 2.57 -9.96
CA SER A 47 12.49 2.43 -11.02
C SER A 47 12.42 3.65 -11.93
N VAL A 48 12.82 4.83 -11.42
CA VAL A 48 12.68 6.14 -12.08
C VAL A 48 13.96 6.69 -12.68
N GLU A 49 15.09 5.98 -12.60
CA GLU A 49 16.34 6.48 -13.16
C GLU A 49 16.29 6.54 -14.68
N PRO A 50 16.45 7.74 -15.30
CA PRO A 50 16.37 7.89 -16.73
C PRO A 50 17.64 7.32 -17.39
N ASN A 51 17.49 6.20 -18.09
CA ASN A 51 18.53 5.63 -18.94
C ASN A 51 17.98 5.39 -20.36
N PRO A 52 18.01 6.41 -21.24
CA PRO A 52 17.43 6.31 -22.58
C PRO A 52 18.01 5.18 -23.43
N SER A 53 19.30 4.87 -23.28
CA SER A 53 19.95 3.80 -24.03
C SER A 53 19.47 2.42 -23.56
N ALA A 54 19.37 2.19 -22.27
CA ALA A 54 18.83 0.95 -21.71
C ALA A 54 17.34 0.80 -22.05
N PHE A 55 16.56 1.89 -21.99
CA PHE A 55 15.15 1.88 -22.39
C PHE A 55 14.97 1.53 -23.85
N SER A 56 15.82 2.06 -24.74
CA SER A 56 15.77 1.73 -26.18
C SER A 56 16.16 0.28 -26.47
N ALA A 57 17.09 -0.28 -25.69
CA ALA A 57 17.57 -1.65 -25.87
C ALA A 57 16.60 -2.69 -25.26
N ASP A 58 16.00 -2.38 -24.13
CA ASP A 58 15.09 -3.28 -23.40
C ASP A 58 13.93 -2.50 -22.75
N PRO A 59 12.95 -2.03 -23.55
CA PRO A 59 11.82 -1.25 -23.04
C PRO A 59 10.94 -2.04 -22.07
N GLU A 60 10.85 -3.37 -22.22
CA GLU A 60 10.07 -4.26 -21.36
C GLU A 60 10.79 -4.63 -20.07
N ASN A 61 12.01 -4.15 -19.86
CA ASN A 61 12.83 -4.45 -18.68
C ASN A 61 13.05 -5.96 -18.44
N LYS A 62 13.19 -6.73 -19.49
CA LYS A 62 13.46 -8.18 -19.40
C LYS A 62 14.82 -8.48 -18.78
N LEU A 63 15.81 -7.60 -19.02
CA LEU A 63 17.17 -7.73 -18.51
C LEU A 63 17.34 -7.14 -17.09
N LEU A 64 16.27 -6.68 -16.47
CA LEU A 64 16.26 -6.16 -15.10
C LEU A 64 17.23 -4.98 -14.90
N TRP A 65 17.30 -4.06 -15.88
CA TRP A 65 18.19 -2.89 -15.81
C TRP A 65 17.66 -1.79 -14.86
N ARG A 66 16.38 -1.86 -14.46
CA ARG A 66 15.75 -1.01 -13.44
C ARG A 66 14.79 -1.83 -12.58
N ALA A 67 14.40 -1.32 -11.41
CA ALA A 67 13.27 -1.86 -10.69
C ALA A 67 11.97 -1.67 -11.49
N LYS A 68 11.02 -2.55 -11.31
CA LYS A 68 9.70 -2.40 -11.91
C LYS A 68 8.80 -1.68 -10.93
N GLY A 69 8.39 -0.47 -11.28
CA GLY A 69 7.33 0.24 -10.53
C GLY A 69 6.09 -0.63 -10.41
N ARG A 70 5.50 -0.70 -9.24
CA ARG A 70 4.29 -1.48 -8.99
C ARG A 70 3.28 -0.72 -8.14
N ARG A 71 2.01 -0.96 -8.39
CA ARG A 71 0.96 -0.48 -7.50
C ARG A 71 0.96 -1.27 -6.19
N LEU A 72 0.70 -0.59 -5.08
CA LEU A 72 0.41 -1.23 -3.81
C LEU A 72 -0.83 -2.12 -3.93
N GLN A 73 -0.79 -3.28 -3.31
CA GLN A 73 -1.93 -4.19 -3.20
C GLN A 73 -2.92 -3.68 -2.14
N ALA A 74 -4.14 -4.17 -2.17
CA ALA A 74 -5.20 -3.75 -1.26
C ALA A 74 -4.78 -3.80 0.22
N GLU A 75 -4.12 -4.88 0.61
CA GLU A 75 -3.62 -5.08 1.97
C GLU A 75 -2.52 -4.06 2.32
N GLU A 76 -1.63 -3.76 1.35
CA GLU A 76 -0.55 -2.80 1.54
C GLU A 76 -1.09 -1.38 1.68
N ILE A 77 -2.10 -0.98 0.89
CA ILE A 77 -2.75 0.33 0.98
C ILE A 77 -3.39 0.52 2.36
N ARG A 78 -4.13 -0.49 2.85
CA ARG A 78 -4.75 -0.43 4.17
C ARG A 78 -3.70 -0.38 5.29
N ASP A 79 -2.71 -1.26 5.24
CA ASP A 79 -1.67 -1.34 6.26
C ASP A 79 -0.80 -0.07 6.25
N ALA A 80 -0.54 0.53 5.09
CA ALA A 80 0.15 1.83 5.00
C ALA A 80 -0.64 2.93 5.70
N MET A 81 -1.94 3.08 5.43
CA MET A 81 -2.78 4.09 6.10
C MET A 81 -2.80 3.91 7.62
N LEU A 82 -2.88 2.67 8.12
CA LEU A 82 -2.80 2.37 9.54
C LEU A 82 -1.44 2.72 10.13
N SER A 83 -0.35 2.39 9.42
CA SER A 83 1.03 2.66 9.84
C SER A 83 1.30 4.16 9.91
N LEU A 84 0.94 4.92 8.87
CA LEU A 84 1.13 6.37 8.83
C LEU A 84 0.42 7.10 9.97
N SER A 85 -0.73 6.58 10.40
CA SER A 85 -1.52 7.12 11.51
C SER A 85 -1.14 6.55 12.89
N ASP A 86 -0.06 5.80 12.99
CA ASP A 86 0.44 5.11 14.20
C ASP A 86 -0.62 4.20 14.86
N ARG A 87 -1.52 3.63 14.05
CA ARG A 87 -2.60 2.74 14.51
C ARG A 87 -2.36 1.27 14.20
N LEU A 88 -1.35 0.94 13.41
CA LEU A 88 -1.07 -0.44 13.02
C LEU A 88 -0.54 -1.25 14.20
N ASP A 89 -1.26 -2.32 14.56
CA ASP A 89 -0.72 -3.37 15.42
C ASP A 89 -0.03 -4.43 14.55
N ASP A 90 1.28 -4.43 14.54
CA ASP A 90 2.13 -5.32 13.73
C ASP A 90 2.36 -6.69 14.38
N LYS A 91 1.86 -6.89 15.61
CA LYS A 91 2.05 -8.15 16.33
C LYS A 91 1.26 -9.28 15.68
N PRO A 92 1.88 -10.46 15.54
CA PRO A 92 1.18 -11.64 15.07
C PRO A 92 -0.01 -11.97 15.96
N ILE A 93 -1.18 -12.14 15.36
CA ILE A 93 -2.37 -12.59 16.09
C ILE A 93 -2.28 -14.09 16.27
N LEU A 94 -2.28 -14.54 17.54
CA LEU A 94 -2.42 -15.97 17.87
C LEU A 94 -3.90 -16.38 17.69
N GLY A 95 -4.14 -17.28 16.77
CA GLY A 95 -5.47 -17.73 16.38
C GLY A 95 -6.10 -16.80 15.32
N THR A 96 -7.29 -17.16 14.84
CA THR A 96 -7.99 -16.37 13.85
C THR A 96 -8.77 -15.25 14.54
N ALA A 97 -8.83 -14.06 13.92
CA ALA A 97 -9.69 -12.97 14.38
C ALA A 97 -11.17 -13.40 14.46
N MET A 98 -11.57 -14.40 13.65
CA MET A 98 -12.86 -15.08 13.71
C MET A 98 -13.11 -15.74 15.08
N ALA A 99 -12.13 -16.43 15.63
CA ALA A 99 -12.23 -17.08 16.93
C ALA A 99 -12.36 -16.07 18.08
N LYS A 100 -11.61 -14.97 18.00
CA LYS A 100 -11.69 -13.89 19.02
C LYS A 100 -13.05 -13.19 19.03
N LYS A 101 -13.71 -13.06 17.89
CA LYS A 101 -15.02 -12.39 17.75
C LYS A 101 -16.21 -13.34 17.87
N ASN A 102 -15.99 -14.62 18.19
CA ASN A 102 -17.05 -15.65 18.27
C ASN A 102 -17.86 -15.82 16.98
N ILE A 103 -17.26 -15.45 15.81
CA ILE A 103 -17.91 -15.51 14.50
C ILE A 103 -17.88 -16.94 13.93
N GLY A 104 -17.14 -17.87 14.57
CA GLY A 104 -16.77 -19.18 14.02
C GLY A 104 -17.92 -20.18 13.78
N ASN A 105 -19.13 -19.96 14.29
CA ASN A 105 -20.20 -20.94 14.17
C ASN A 105 -21.41 -20.52 13.34
N ARG A 106 -21.47 -19.31 12.83
CA ARG A 106 -22.63 -18.79 12.08
C ARG A 106 -22.24 -17.73 11.06
N VAL A 107 -21.44 -18.08 10.06
CA VAL A 107 -21.44 -17.30 8.83
C VAL A 107 -22.56 -17.82 7.95
N ASP A 108 -23.79 -17.50 8.33
CA ASP A 108 -24.93 -17.61 7.43
C ASP A 108 -24.76 -16.50 6.37
N PRO A 109 -24.60 -16.84 5.08
CA PRO A 109 -24.49 -15.86 4.00
C PRO A 109 -25.67 -14.88 3.98
N SER A 110 -26.83 -15.26 4.51
CA SER A 110 -28.00 -14.40 4.63
C SER A 110 -27.85 -13.33 5.72
N SER A 111 -27.02 -13.57 6.74
CA SER A 111 -26.72 -12.60 7.79
C SER A 111 -25.66 -11.57 7.37
N ALA A 112 -24.80 -11.90 6.43
CA ALA A 112 -23.85 -10.95 5.83
C ALA A 112 -24.56 -9.86 5.01
N LYS A 113 -25.72 -10.17 4.41
CA LYS A 113 -26.59 -9.18 3.73
C LYS A 113 -27.28 -8.20 4.69
N LYS A 114 -27.48 -8.57 5.96
CA LYS A 114 -28.12 -7.71 6.98
C LYS A 114 -27.12 -6.80 7.70
N ARG A 115 -25.84 -7.15 7.71
CA ARG A 115 -24.74 -6.28 8.18
C ARG A 115 -24.21 -5.60 6.94
N GLY A 116 -24.37 -4.29 6.80
CA GLY A 116 -23.92 -3.56 5.60
C GLY A 116 -22.49 -3.94 5.19
N LYS A 117 -22.22 -3.93 3.89
CA LYS A 117 -20.85 -4.04 3.37
C LYS A 117 -20.02 -2.98 4.11
N GLY A 118 -19.06 -3.36 4.89
CA GLY A 118 -18.21 -2.45 5.65
C GLY A 118 -18.23 -2.58 7.17
N GLU A 119 -19.28 -3.21 7.76
CA GLU A 119 -19.35 -3.35 9.22
C GLU A 119 -18.58 -4.54 9.81
N VAL A 120 -17.97 -5.39 8.98
CA VAL A 120 -17.36 -6.62 9.49
C VAL A 120 -16.10 -6.35 10.29
N PHE A 121 -15.34 -5.28 10.00
CA PHE A 121 -14.04 -5.01 10.64
C PHE A 121 -13.62 -3.53 10.72
N PRO A 122 -14.48 -2.57 11.07
CA PRO A 122 -14.08 -1.15 11.05
C PRO A 122 -13.02 -0.79 12.11
N GLU A 123 -12.85 -1.63 13.13
CA GLU A 123 -11.96 -1.36 14.28
C GLU A 123 -10.70 -2.24 14.33
N ASP A 124 -10.51 -3.14 13.36
CA ASP A 124 -9.34 -3.99 13.38
C ASP A 124 -8.10 -3.20 12.94
N ILE A 125 -7.16 -3.04 13.87
CA ILE A 125 -5.89 -2.34 13.65
C ILE A 125 -4.73 -3.30 13.33
N CYS A 126 -4.99 -4.60 13.24
CA CYS A 126 -3.99 -5.58 12.85
C CYS A 126 -3.62 -5.49 11.37
N ARG A 127 -2.48 -6.05 11.02
CA ARG A 127 -2.08 -6.23 9.61
C ARG A 127 -3.15 -6.97 8.83
N SER A 128 -3.38 -6.53 7.60
CA SER A 128 -4.42 -7.09 6.72
C SER A 128 -4.29 -8.59 6.48
N ILE A 129 -3.08 -9.13 6.53
CA ILE A 129 -2.83 -10.57 6.41
C ILE A 129 -3.51 -11.42 7.52
N TYR A 130 -3.85 -10.79 8.66
CA TYR A 130 -4.52 -11.46 9.78
C TYR A 130 -6.04 -11.23 9.78
N LEU A 131 -6.55 -10.44 8.85
CA LEU A 131 -8.00 -10.23 8.75
C LEU A 131 -8.71 -11.52 8.32
N PRO A 132 -9.85 -11.83 8.92
CA PRO A 132 -10.69 -12.89 8.40
C PRO A 132 -11.27 -12.48 7.05
N MET A 133 -11.25 -13.41 6.10
CA MET A 133 -11.76 -13.23 4.74
C MET A 133 -13.00 -14.11 4.55
N PRO A 134 -14.17 -13.70 5.08
CA PRO A 134 -15.39 -14.46 4.87
C PRO A 134 -15.82 -14.37 3.40
N ARG A 135 -16.21 -15.50 2.83
CA ARG A 135 -16.68 -15.57 1.44
C ARG A 135 -17.90 -14.67 1.26
N GLY A 136 -17.86 -13.80 0.26
CA GLY A 136 -18.95 -12.87 -0.06
C GLY A 136 -19.13 -11.68 0.90
N ALA A 137 -18.17 -11.42 1.80
CA ALA A 137 -18.19 -10.29 2.74
C ALA A 137 -16.79 -9.70 2.99
N LEU A 138 -16.09 -9.35 1.91
CA LEU A 138 -14.78 -8.70 1.99
C LEU A 138 -14.91 -7.28 2.56
N PRO A 139 -13.91 -6.81 3.31
CA PRO A 139 -13.81 -5.39 3.66
C PRO A 139 -13.80 -4.52 2.41
N GLU A 140 -14.57 -3.42 2.43
CA GLU A 140 -14.76 -2.54 1.28
C GLU A 140 -13.44 -2.08 0.64
N VAL A 141 -12.46 -1.66 1.46
CA VAL A 141 -11.15 -1.22 0.97
C VAL A 141 -10.41 -2.33 0.23
N LEU A 142 -10.51 -3.57 0.69
CA LEU A 142 -9.82 -4.70 0.06
C LEU A 142 -10.51 -5.09 -1.26
N GLU A 143 -11.84 -5.13 -1.29
CA GLU A 143 -12.62 -5.38 -2.51
C GLU A 143 -12.34 -4.31 -3.57
N LEU A 144 -12.33 -3.03 -3.18
CA LEU A 144 -12.15 -1.89 -4.07
C LEU A 144 -10.75 -1.83 -4.70
N PHE A 145 -9.73 -2.30 -4.00
CA PHE A 145 -8.35 -2.31 -4.47
C PHE A 145 -7.88 -3.68 -4.98
N ASP A 146 -8.80 -4.44 -5.56
CA ASP A 146 -8.55 -5.68 -6.32
C ASP A 146 -8.01 -6.85 -5.46
N LEU A 147 -8.47 -7.00 -4.21
CA LEU A 147 -8.23 -8.23 -3.49
C LEU A 147 -8.92 -9.38 -4.24
N PRO A 148 -8.22 -10.49 -4.52
CA PRO A 148 -8.81 -11.64 -5.19
C PRO A 148 -10.07 -12.16 -4.47
N ASP A 149 -11.11 -12.47 -5.23
CA ASP A 149 -12.30 -13.12 -4.68
C ASP A 149 -11.94 -14.52 -4.17
N ALA A 150 -12.23 -14.76 -2.90
CA ALA A 150 -12.00 -16.08 -2.28
C ALA A 150 -12.87 -17.21 -2.85
N MET A 151 -13.81 -16.89 -3.73
CA MET A 151 -14.69 -17.88 -4.40
C MET A 151 -14.11 -18.41 -5.71
N VAL A 152 -13.12 -17.72 -6.30
CA VAL A 152 -12.58 -18.02 -7.62
C VAL A 152 -11.08 -18.27 -7.52
N VAL A 153 -10.59 -19.30 -8.21
CA VAL A 153 -9.14 -19.52 -8.35
C VAL A 153 -8.57 -18.52 -9.35
N GLN A 154 -7.66 -17.69 -8.90
CA GLN A 154 -6.95 -16.71 -9.74
C GLN A 154 -5.45 -16.98 -9.70
N GLY A 155 -4.83 -17.08 -10.87
CA GLY A 155 -3.38 -17.31 -11.00
C GLY A 155 -2.56 -16.02 -10.85
N ALA A 156 -3.17 -14.87 -11.14
CA ALA A 156 -2.57 -13.55 -10.97
C ALA A 156 -3.60 -12.57 -10.42
N ARG A 157 -3.14 -11.60 -9.62
CA ARG A 157 -4.01 -10.53 -9.13
C ARG A 157 -4.27 -9.53 -10.26
N GLU A 158 -5.50 -9.11 -10.38
CA GLU A 158 -5.85 -7.97 -11.23
C GLU A 158 -5.29 -6.69 -10.62
N THR A 159 -5.07 -5.70 -11.46
CA THR A 159 -4.65 -4.36 -11.04
C THR A 159 -5.45 -3.36 -11.88
N THR A 160 -6.56 -2.89 -11.32
CA THR A 160 -7.41 -1.91 -11.98
C THR A 160 -7.07 -0.49 -11.51
N ASN A 161 -7.35 0.50 -12.34
CA ASN A 161 -7.27 1.91 -11.96
C ASN A 161 -8.59 2.57 -12.32
N VAL A 162 -9.52 2.57 -11.37
CA VAL A 162 -10.89 3.03 -11.57
C VAL A 162 -11.20 4.26 -10.71
N PRO A 163 -12.06 5.17 -11.16
CA PRO A 163 -12.39 6.39 -10.43
C PRO A 163 -12.91 6.16 -9.00
N SER A 164 -13.60 5.04 -8.77
CA SER A 164 -14.13 4.68 -7.45
C SER A 164 -13.04 4.53 -6.38
N GLN A 165 -11.83 4.11 -6.75
CA GLN A 165 -10.69 4.01 -5.83
C GLN A 165 -10.25 5.40 -5.35
N SER A 166 -10.13 6.38 -6.24
CA SER A 166 -9.78 7.75 -5.88
C SER A 166 -10.90 8.43 -5.09
N LEU A 167 -12.16 8.20 -5.46
CA LEU A 167 -13.32 8.71 -4.72
C LEU A 167 -13.39 8.13 -3.30
N TYR A 168 -13.06 6.86 -3.12
CA TYR A 168 -12.95 6.26 -1.80
C TYR A 168 -11.90 6.96 -0.94
N LEU A 169 -10.69 7.13 -1.46
CA LEU A 169 -9.61 7.79 -0.72
C LEU A 169 -9.94 9.25 -0.36
N LEU A 170 -10.68 9.94 -1.22
CA LEU A 170 -11.10 11.32 -0.99
C LEU A 170 -12.29 11.45 -0.02
N ASN A 171 -13.21 10.48 0.04
CA ASN A 171 -14.50 10.67 0.71
C ASN A 171 -14.74 9.73 1.88
N ASN A 172 -14.01 8.61 1.98
CA ASN A 172 -14.28 7.64 3.04
C ASN A 172 -13.89 8.20 4.43
N PRO A 173 -14.79 8.12 5.45
CA PRO A 173 -14.54 8.64 6.79
C PRO A 173 -13.31 8.00 7.48
N THR A 174 -13.02 6.73 7.20
CA THR A 174 -11.84 6.04 7.76
C THR A 174 -10.55 6.66 7.23
N VAL A 175 -10.49 6.95 5.92
CA VAL A 175 -9.35 7.64 5.30
C VAL A 175 -9.21 9.07 5.88
N ALA A 176 -10.31 9.79 6.03
CA ALA A 176 -10.30 11.10 6.69
C ALA A 176 -9.77 11.03 8.13
N GLY A 177 -10.12 9.97 8.86
CA GLY A 177 -9.60 9.71 10.21
C GLY A 177 -8.08 9.45 10.22
N HIS A 178 -7.56 8.71 9.25
CA HIS A 178 -6.10 8.51 9.07
C HIS A 178 -5.41 9.82 8.71
N ALA A 179 -5.95 10.59 7.77
CA ALA A 179 -5.42 11.91 7.39
C ALA A 179 -5.36 12.87 8.60
N GLY A 180 -6.41 12.90 9.42
CA GLY A 180 -6.44 13.67 10.66
C GLY A 180 -5.38 13.25 11.68
N ALA A 181 -5.10 11.95 11.81
CA ALA A 181 -4.03 11.46 12.67
C ALA A 181 -2.64 11.86 12.16
N VAL A 182 -2.41 11.73 10.85
CA VAL A 182 -1.15 12.16 10.21
C VAL A 182 -0.94 13.67 10.37
N ALA A 183 -1.98 14.48 10.14
CA ALA A 183 -1.90 15.93 10.31
C ALA A 183 -1.56 16.31 11.77
N ARG A 184 -2.17 15.68 12.76
CA ARG A 184 -1.82 15.91 14.18
C ARG A 184 -0.37 15.54 14.47
N LYS A 185 0.09 14.39 13.99
CA LYS A 185 1.48 13.97 14.14
C LYS A 185 2.46 15.00 13.61
N VAL A 186 2.19 15.59 12.44
CA VAL A 186 3.00 16.67 11.87
C VAL A 186 2.98 17.92 12.75
N LEU A 187 1.79 18.33 13.21
CA LEU A 187 1.64 19.52 14.06
C LEU A 187 2.32 19.36 15.44
N GLU A 188 2.28 18.16 16.01
CA GLU A 188 2.94 17.84 17.28
C GLU A 188 4.47 17.74 17.14
N SER A 189 4.95 17.21 16.01
CA SER A 189 6.39 17.05 15.74
C SER A 189 7.08 18.38 15.44
N VAL A 190 6.37 19.35 14.85
CA VAL A 190 6.87 20.70 14.55
C VAL A 190 5.94 21.69 15.26
N PRO A 191 6.14 21.94 16.57
CA PRO A 191 5.26 22.81 17.34
C PRO A 191 5.46 24.30 16.98
N GLY A 192 4.47 25.13 17.34
CA GLY A 192 4.48 26.57 17.09
C GLY A 192 3.40 27.00 16.08
N ARG A 193 3.08 28.29 16.02
CA ARG A 193 2.03 28.87 15.15
C ARG A 193 2.58 29.80 14.08
N GLY A 194 3.90 30.01 14.04
CA GLY A 194 4.54 30.94 13.11
C GLY A 194 4.63 30.39 11.68
N ALA A 195 4.74 31.31 10.72
CA ALA A 195 4.91 30.98 9.31
C ALA A 195 6.21 30.20 9.05
N GLU A 196 7.20 30.36 9.92
CA GLU A 196 8.49 29.65 9.87
C GLU A 196 8.33 28.12 10.03
N ASN A 197 7.21 27.65 10.58
CA ASN A 197 6.95 26.24 10.76
C ASN A 197 6.20 25.61 9.56
N PHE A 198 5.77 26.39 8.59
CA PHE A 198 5.00 25.91 7.45
C PHE A 198 5.79 24.94 6.57
N GLU A 199 6.93 25.38 6.08
CA GLU A 199 7.79 24.56 5.21
C GLU A 199 8.32 23.31 5.91
N PRO A 200 8.86 23.36 7.16
CA PRO A 200 9.25 22.14 7.90
C PRO A 200 8.11 21.15 8.11
N ARG A 201 6.89 21.61 8.37
CA ARG A 201 5.71 20.74 8.47
C ARG A 201 5.35 20.10 7.15
N LEU A 202 5.40 20.87 6.07
CA LEU A 202 5.12 20.37 4.74
C LEU A 202 6.13 19.32 4.31
N GLU A 203 7.42 19.58 4.52
CA GLU A 203 8.48 18.58 4.29
C GLU A 203 8.22 17.29 5.08
N LEU A 204 7.90 17.41 6.36
CA LEU A 204 7.61 16.26 7.20
C LEU A 204 6.38 15.48 6.71
N LEU A 205 5.30 16.17 6.32
CA LEU A 205 4.11 15.54 5.78
C LEU A 205 4.40 14.75 4.50
N TYR A 206 5.12 15.35 3.56
CA TYR A 206 5.53 14.67 2.32
C TYR A 206 6.44 13.48 2.60
N GLN A 207 7.37 13.64 3.53
CA GLN A 207 8.28 12.56 3.91
C GLN A 207 7.54 11.39 4.59
N ILE A 208 6.54 11.67 5.41
CA ILE A 208 5.69 10.63 6.03
C ILE A 208 4.86 9.91 4.96
N VAL A 209 4.17 10.64 4.07
CA VAL A 209 3.17 10.07 3.16
C VAL A 209 3.80 9.54 1.87
N LEU A 210 4.77 10.25 1.29
CA LEU A 210 5.35 9.99 -0.03
C LEU A 210 6.85 9.66 0.00
N CYS A 211 7.47 9.60 1.18
CA CYS A 211 8.89 9.30 1.38
C CYS A 211 9.87 10.22 0.64
N ARG A 212 9.45 11.43 0.28
CA ARG A 212 10.27 12.46 -0.39
C ARG A 212 9.96 13.87 0.12
N LYS A 213 10.77 14.83 -0.27
CA LYS A 213 10.46 16.24 -0.06
C LYS A 213 9.46 16.78 -1.11
N PRO A 214 8.70 17.81 -0.78
CA PRO A 214 7.87 18.51 -1.75
C PRO A 214 8.72 19.23 -2.80
N THR A 215 8.20 19.35 -4.01
CA THR A 215 8.77 20.20 -5.07
C THR A 215 8.43 21.67 -4.84
N GLY A 216 9.07 22.60 -5.59
CA GLY A 216 8.76 24.02 -5.50
C GLY A 216 7.30 24.34 -5.88
N ASP A 217 6.76 23.63 -6.86
CA ASP A 217 5.35 23.81 -7.28
C ASP A 217 4.38 23.32 -6.19
N GLU A 218 4.69 22.19 -5.54
CA GLU A 218 3.88 21.66 -4.43
C GLU A 218 3.92 22.56 -3.19
N LEU A 219 5.07 23.21 -2.91
CA LEU A 219 5.19 24.23 -1.88
C LEU A 219 4.25 25.43 -2.18
N SER A 220 4.23 25.89 -3.42
CA SER A 220 3.39 27.02 -3.85
C SER A 220 1.90 26.69 -3.77
N LEU A 221 1.50 25.48 -4.22
CA LEU A 221 0.11 25.01 -4.13
C LEU A 221 -0.36 24.85 -2.68
N ALA A 222 0.51 24.33 -1.82
CA ALA A 222 0.21 24.20 -0.39
C ALA A 222 0.01 25.59 0.25
N ASP A 223 0.87 26.57 -0.03
CA ASP A 223 0.74 27.93 0.49
C ASP A 223 -0.60 28.58 0.04
N GLU A 224 -1.00 28.39 -1.21
CA GLU A 224 -2.29 28.86 -1.73
C GLU A 224 -3.48 28.19 -0.99
N LEU A 225 -3.43 26.88 -0.78
CA LEU A 225 -4.45 26.15 -0.01
C LEU A 225 -4.60 26.72 1.40
N PHE A 226 -3.49 27.01 2.07
CA PHE A 226 -3.52 27.52 3.46
C PHE A 226 -3.99 28.96 3.54
N ARG A 227 -3.75 29.79 2.53
CA ARG A 227 -4.32 31.16 2.46
C ARG A 227 -5.83 31.14 2.25
N SER A 228 -6.38 30.11 1.63
CA SER A 228 -7.82 29.96 1.39
C SER A 228 -8.56 29.23 2.53
N SER A 229 -7.84 28.66 3.51
CA SER A 229 -8.42 27.86 4.59
C SER A 229 -8.72 28.70 5.82
N ASP A 230 -9.91 28.51 6.41
CA ASP A 230 -10.34 29.23 7.64
C ASP A 230 -9.54 28.82 8.90
N SER A 231 -8.92 27.64 8.91
CA SER A 231 -8.06 27.19 10.01
C SER A 231 -6.88 26.36 9.52
N SER A 232 -5.73 26.55 10.18
CA SER A 232 -4.51 25.82 9.84
C SER A 232 -4.64 24.29 10.02
N GLU A 233 -5.40 23.82 11.01
CA GLU A 233 -5.60 22.39 11.26
C GLU A 233 -6.41 21.71 10.14
N VAL A 234 -7.51 22.34 9.71
CA VAL A 234 -8.33 21.86 8.59
C VAL A 234 -7.51 21.80 7.30
N GLY A 235 -6.65 22.80 7.06
CA GLY A 235 -5.72 22.81 5.93
C GLY A 235 -4.78 21.60 5.93
N TRP A 236 -4.17 21.29 7.07
CA TRP A 236 -3.28 20.13 7.20
C TRP A 236 -4.00 18.80 7.00
N VAL A 237 -5.20 18.64 7.54
CA VAL A 237 -6.03 17.44 7.31
C VAL A 237 -6.42 17.31 5.84
N SER A 238 -6.81 18.40 5.19
CA SER A 238 -7.17 18.40 3.77
C SER A 238 -5.99 18.04 2.88
N LEU A 239 -4.82 18.60 3.17
CA LEU A 239 -3.59 18.30 2.42
C LEU A 239 -3.16 16.86 2.63
N ALA A 240 -3.15 16.35 3.87
CA ALA A 240 -2.83 14.95 4.16
C ALA A 240 -3.77 13.99 3.42
N ARG A 241 -5.09 14.30 3.38
CA ARG A 241 -6.07 13.50 2.64
C ARG A 241 -5.84 13.58 1.13
N GLY A 242 -5.50 14.76 0.62
CA GLY A 242 -5.13 14.93 -0.78
C GLY A 242 -3.94 14.05 -1.17
N LEU A 243 -2.87 14.04 -0.37
CA LEU A 243 -1.69 13.21 -0.61
C LEU A 243 -2.00 11.71 -0.57
N LEU A 244 -2.80 11.24 0.40
CA LEU A 244 -3.25 9.83 0.46
C LEU A 244 -4.09 9.43 -0.76
N ALA A 245 -4.74 10.39 -1.43
CA ALA A 245 -5.55 10.14 -2.62
C ALA A 245 -4.74 10.18 -3.92
N THR A 246 -3.48 10.60 -3.91
CA THR A 246 -2.64 10.67 -5.10
C THR A 246 -2.34 9.29 -5.69
N ALA A 247 -1.97 9.26 -6.97
CA ALA A 247 -1.44 8.06 -7.58
C ALA A 247 -0.10 7.66 -6.91
N GLU A 248 0.75 8.64 -6.59
CA GLU A 248 2.06 8.41 -6.00
C GLU A 248 1.99 7.63 -4.67
N PHE A 249 1.02 7.92 -3.80
CA PHE A 249 0.80 7.13 -2.58
C PHE A 249 0.51 5.64 -2.87
N ARG A 250 -0.05 5.33 -4.02
CA ARG A 250 -0.45 3.97 -4.40
C ARG A 250 0.59 3.21 -5.21
N TYR A 251 1.69 3.84 -5.60
CA TYR A 251 2.74 3.22 -6.40
C TYR A 251 4.07 3.23 -5.65
N LEU A 252 4.81 2.14 -5.81
CA LEU A 252 6.21 2.04 -5.40
C LEU A 252 7.07 2.26 -6.65
N ASP A 253 7.83 3.32 -6.62
CA ASP A 253 8.80 3.70 -7.64
C ASP A 253 10.23 3.43 -7.18
#